data_10821c995bb3464c4f7ede7b590f4416
#
_entry.id   10821c995bb3464c4f7ede7b590f4416
#
_cell.length_a   1.000
_cell.length_b   1.000
_cell.length_c   1.000
_cell.angle_alpha   90.00
_cell.angle_beta   90.00
_cell.angle_gamma   90.00
#
_symmetry.space_group_name_H-M   'P 1'
#
loop_
_entity.id
_entity.type
_entity.pdbx_description
1 polymer ?
#
loop_
_entity_poly.entity_id
_entity_poly.type
_entity_poly.pdbx_seq_one_letter_code
_entity_poly.pdbx_strand_id
1 'polypeptide(L)'
;MLFIQPATNGSKRIHFLLHYAMVHTPYHTDFVTVCWFLYLIRTADNRLYTGITTDVPRRFRQHQTGKGAKALRGKGDLQLAFSHEVGEHSLALRLEYRVKQLTKRDKERLVAGEGTFEILLARLKDD
;
A
#
# COMPACT_ATOMS: atom_id res chain seq x y z
N MET A 1 -13.69 -9.61 -19.26
CA MET A 1 -13.25 -9.54 -18.96
C MET A 1 -12.64 -9.26 -18.65
N LEU A 2 -12.25 -9.05 -18.43
CA LEU A 2 -11.61 -9.08 -17.99
C LEU A 2 -11.33 -8.42 -17.53
N PHE A 3 -11.16 -7.96 -16.91
CA PHE A 3 -10.76 -7.73 -16.40
C PHE A 3 -10.49 -6.99 -15.96
N ILE A 4 -10.24 -6.20 -15.61
CA ILE A 4 -9.74 -5.90 -15.12
C ILE A 4 -9.65 -5.14 -14.68
N GLN A 5 -9.37 -4.22 -14.19
CA GLN A 5 -9.27 -3.81 -13.74
C GLN A 5 -8.94 -3.10 -13.34
N PRO A 6 -8.57 -2.38 -13.11
CA PRO A 6 -8.13 -1.81 -12.69
C PRO A 6 -7.78 -1.05 -12.32
N ALA A 7 -7.52 -0.35 -11.92
CA ALA A 7 -7.11 0.12 -11.64
C ALA A 7 -6.91 0.94 -11.50
N THR A 8 -6.89 1.61 -11.22
CA THR A 8 -6.57 2.06 -11.12
C THR A 8 -6.03 2.70 -11.21
N ASN A 9 -6.11 3.04 -11.03
CA ASN A 9 -5.40 3.34 -11.12
C ASN A 9 -4.71 2.96 -11.23
N GLY A 10 -4.59 2.48 -11.03
CA GLY A 10 -4.32 1.81 -11.09
C GLY A 10 -4.36 1.05 -11.03
N SER A 11 -4.59 0.57 -10.65
CA SER A 11 -4.67 -0.36 -10.52
C SER A 11 -5.11 -1.09 -10.81
N LYS A 12 -5.51 -1.50 -10.85
CA LYS A 12 -5.94 -2.43 -10.88
C LYS A 12 -5.89 -3.14 -11.61
N ARG A 13 -5.72 -3.52 -12.25
CA ARG A 13 -5.61 -4.11 -12.98
C ARG A 13 -5.20 -5.32 -13.07
N ILE A 14 -4.87 -5.81 -12.59
CA ILE A 14 -4.38 -6.91 -12.42
C ILE A 14 -5.31 -7.89 -12.37
N HIS A 15 -6.33 -7.77 -11.76
CA HIS A 15 -7.26 -8.74 -11.63
C HIS A 15 -7.80 -9.15 -12.91
N PHE A 16 -7.86 -8.34 -13.91
CA PHE A 16 -8.43 -8.69 -15.09
C PHE A 16 -7.71 -9.77 -15.80
N LEU A 17 -6.41 -9.67 -15.87
CA LEU A 17 -5.64 -10.67 -16.48
C LEU A 17 -5.73 -11.96 -15.77
N LEU A 18 -5.71 -11.88 -14.47
CA LEU A 18 -5.80 -13.04 -13.69
C LEU A 18 -7.10 -13.72 -13.92
N HIS A 19 -8.15 -12.96 -14.00
CA HIS A 19 -9.45 -13.49 -14.20
C HIS A 19 -9.51 -14.24 -15.52
N TYR A 20 -8.95 -13.69 -16.56
CA TYR A 20 -8.99 -14.34 -17.83
C TYR A 20 -8.25 -15.67 -17.78
N ALA A 21 -7.11 -15.72 -17.16
CA ALA A 21 -6.36 -16.92 -17.03
C ALA A 21 -7.15 -17.97 -16.28
N MET A 22 -7.84 -17.56 -15.26
CA MET A 22 -8.58 -18.48 -14.48
C MET A 22 -9.68 -19.13 -15.25
N VAL A 23 -10.25 -18.46 -16.17
CA VAL A 23 -11.33 -19.01 -16.92
C VAL A 23 -10.82 -20.05 -17.90
N HIS A 24 -9.63 -19.90 -18.36
CA HIS A 24 -9.11 -20.79 -19.37
C HIS A 24 -8.18 -21.87 -18.89
N THR A 25 -7.89 -21.91 -17.61
CA THR A 25 -6.98 -22.90 -17.09
C THR A 25 -7.68 -23.66 -16.02
N PRO A 26 -8.01 -24.86 -16.23
CA PRO A 26 -8.80 -25.61 -15.28
C PRO A 26 -8.19 -25.75 -13.92
N TYR A 27 -6.94 -25.58 -13.76
CA TYR A 27 -6.46 -25.74 -12.44
C TYR A 27 -5.76 -24.57 -11.96
N HIS A 28 -5.90 -23.53 -12.58
CA HIS A 28 -5.23 -22.49 -12.13
C HIS A 28 -5.77 -21.87 -11.05
N THR A 29 -6.81 -22.01 -10.72
CA THR A 29 -7.41 -21.34 -9.73
C THR A 29 -6.76 -21.29 -8.51
N ASP A 30 -5.89 -22.01 -8.22
CA ASP A 30 -5.34 -22.05 -6.97
C ASP A 30 -4.46 -20.92 -6.81
N PHE A 31 -4.13 -20.14 -7.75
CA PHE A 31 -3.21 -19.20 -7.61
C PHE A 31 -3.83 -17.91 -7.39
N VAL A 32 -3.74 -17.32 -6.27
CA VAL A 32 -4.28 -16.04 -5.94
C VAL A 32 -3.15 -15.08 -5.71
N THR A 33 -3.15 -13.99 -6.44
CA THR A 33 -2.13 -12.99 -6.28
C THR A 33 -2.51 -12.07 -5.14
N VAL A 34 -1.69 -12.02 -4.13
CA VAL A 34 -1.92 -11.16 -2.99
C VAL A 34 -1.22 -9.85 -3.25
N CYS A 35 -1.95 -8.78 -3.18
CA CYS A 35 -1.40 -7.47 -3.46
C CYS A 35 -1.17 -6.69 -2.18
N TRP A 36 0.04 -6.19 -2.00
CA TRP A 36 0.39 -5.39 -0.82
C TRP A 36 0.33 -3.90 -1.13
N PHE A 37 0.01 -3.13 -0.12
CA PHE A 37 -0.12 -1.68 -0.22
C PHE A 37 0.79 -1.01 0.78
N LEU A 38 1.32 0.15 0.40
CA LEU A 38 2.01 1.01 1.33
C LEU A 38 1.01 2.04 1.79
N TYR A 39 1.01 2.37 3.08
CA TYR A 39 0.11 3.41 3.57
C TYR A 39 0.82 4.28 4.61
N LEU A 40 0.36 5.51 4.74
CA LEU A 40 0.84 6.41 5.77
C LEU A 40 -0.36 6.93 6.55
N ILE A 41 -0.24 6.93 7.87
CA ILE A 41 -1.28 7.42 8.76
C ILE A 41 -0.79 8.68 9.46
N ARG A 42 -1.62 9.70 9.45
CA ARG A 42 -1.30 10.95 10.14
C ARG A 42 -1.94 10.90 11.52
N THR A 43 -1.16 11.17 12.54
CA THR A 43 -1.65 11.21 13.91
C THR A 43 -2.10 12.62 14.26
N ALA A 44 -2.81 12.74 15.38
CA ALA A 44 -3.31 14.04 15.82
C ALA A 44 -2.17 15.03 16.09
N ASP A 45 -0.99 14.54 16.47
CA ASP A 45 0.17 15.41 16.67
C ASP A 45 0.98 15.59 15.38
N ASN A 46 0.34 15.30 14.24
CA ASN A 46 0.90 15.54 12.91
C ASN A 46 2.13 14.72 12.55
N ARG A 47 2.26 13.53 13.10
CA ARG A 47 3.32 12.62 12.69
C ARG A 47 2.77 11.70 11.62
N LEU A 48 3.67 11.15 10.82
CA LEU A 48 3.28 10.23 9.76
C LEU A 48 3.86 8.85 10.04
N TYR A 49 2.98 7.88 10.23
CA TYR A 49 3.36 6.50 10.48
C TYR A 49 3.26 5.72 9.17
N THR A 50 4.29 4.96 8.82
CA THR A 50 4.32 4.18 7.58
C THR A 50 4.13 2.70 7.83
N GLY A 51 3.33 2.03 7.04
CA GLY A 51 3.14 0.59 7.16
C GLY A 51 2.79 -0.04 5.83
N ILE A 52 2.68 -1.37 5.83
CA ILE A 52 2.24 -2.11 4.66
C ILE A 52 1.15 -3.08 5.08
N THR A 53 0.26 -3.41 4.18
CA THR A 53 -0.82 -4.33 4.46
C THR A 53 -1.42 -4.83 3.15
N THR A 54 -2.16 -5.92 3.20
CA THR A 54 -2.91 -6.37 2.05
C THR A 54 -4.34 -5.83 2.08
N ASP A 55 -4.75 -5.16 3.16
CA ASP A 55 -6.12 -4.66 3.29
C ASP A 55 -6.08 -3.35 4.08
N VAL A 56 -5.99 -2.24 3.37
CA VAL A 56 -5.84 -0.93 3.99
C VAL A 56 -7.02 -0.56 4.90
N PRO A 57 -8.28 -0.70 4.48
CA PRO A 57 -9.38 -0.33 5.36
C PRO A 57 -9.41 -1.13 6.66
N ARG A 58 -9.12 -2.43 6.57
CA ARG A 58 -9.12 -3.28 7.74
C ARG A 58 -8.00 -2.89 8.70
N ARG A 59 -6.80 -2.69 8.15
CA ARG A 59 -5.66 -2.33 8.97
C ARG A 59 -5.85 -0.96 9.63
N PHE A 60 -6.43 -0.03 8.90
CA PHE A 60 -6.70 1.29 9.45
C PHE A 60 -7.68 1.19 10.63
N ARG A 61 -8.72 0.37 10.49
CA ARG A 61 -9.66 0.18 11.59
C ARG A 61 -8.96 -0.43 12.81
N GLN A 62 -8.05 -1.37 12.59
CA GLN A 62 -7.30 -1.95 13.69
C GLN A 62 -6.48 -0.88 14.41
N HIS A 63 -5.87 0.01 13.67
CA HIS A 63 -5.11 1.11 14.27
C HIS A 63 -6.03 2.03 15.06
N GLN A 64 -7.18 2.35 14.50
CA GLN A 64 -8.12 3.26 15.17
C GLN A 64 -8.66 2.68 16.48
N THR A 65 -8.78 1.38 16.58
CA THR A 65 -9.32 0.74 17.78
C THR A 65 -8.24 0.31 18.77
N GLY A 66 -7.00 0.71 18.51
CA GLY A 66 -5.90 0.41 19.42
C GLY A 66 -5.37 -1.00 19.34
N LYS A 67 -5.76 -1.74 18.30
CA LYS A 67 -5.30 -3.11 18.12
C LYS A 67 -4.21 -3.22 17.08
N GLY A 68 -3.81 -2.12 16.48
CA GLY A 68 -2.79 -2.13 15.46
C GLY A 68 -1.43 -1.85 16.05
N ALA A 69 -0.63 -1.07 15.32
CA ALA A 69 0.74 -0.79 15.72
C ALA A 69 0.81 -0.09 17.06
N LYS A 70 1.76 -0.53 17.87
CA LYS A 70 1.94 0.03 19.19
C LYS A 70 2.21 1.53 19.13
N ALA A 71 2.92 1.97 18.10
CA ALA A 71 3.27 3.37 17.94
C ALA A 71 2.05 4.27 17.75
N LEU A 72 0.92 3.70 17.35
CA LEU A 72 -0.28 4.49 17.12
C LEU A 72 -1.28 4.44 18.26
N ARG A 73 -1.00 3.64 19.28
CA ARG A 73 -1.92 3.53 20.40
C ARG A 73 -1.91 4.83 21.20
N GLY A 74 -3.09 5.30 21.55
CA GLY A 74 -3.22 6.49 22.37
C GLY A 74 -2.87 7.79 21.66
N LYS A 75 -2.78 7.77 20.32
CA LYS A 75 -2.39 8.96 19.58
C LYS A 75 -3.59 9.82 19.15
N GLY A 76 -4.76 9.52 19.64
CA GLY A 76 -5.93 10.31 19.30
C GLY A 76 -6.47 9.96 17.92
N ASP A 77 -7.03 10.95 17.25
CA ASP A 77 -7.62 10.71 15.95
C ASP A 77 -6.56 10.40 14.92
N LEU A 78 -6.81 9.40 14.11
CA LEU A 78 -5.90 8.99 13.04
C LEU A 78 -6.55 9.28 11.69
N GLN A 79 -5.73 9.65 10.72
CA GLN A 79 -6.20 9.89 9.36
C GLN A 79 -5.35 9.09 8.39
N LEU A 80 -6.00 8.47 7.42
CA LEU A 80 -5.25 7.78 6.38
C LEU A 80 -4.79 8.85 5.41
N ALA A 81 -3.51 9.18 5.44
CA ALA A 81 -2.97 10.26 4.64
C ALA A 81 -2.55 9.82 3.24
N PHE A 82 -2.22 8.54 3.09
CA PHE A 82 -1.73 8.05 1.80
C PHE A 82 -1.88 6.53 1.74
N SER A 83 -2.23 6.00 0.59
CA SER A 83 -2.13 4.56 0.35
C SER A 83 -1.91 4.34 -1.14
N HIS A 84 -1.12 3.35 -1.47
CA HIS A 84 -0.86 3.03 -2.86
C HIS A 84 -0.52 1.56 -3.00
N GLU A 85 -1.00 0.96 -4.07
CA GLU A 85 -0.73 -0.42 -4.35
C GLU A 85 0.73 -0.60 -4.73
N VAL A 86 1.36 -1.64 -4.23
CA VAL A 86 2.75 -1.93 -4.52
C VAL A 86 2.88 -3.26 -5.24
N GLY A 87 2.18 -4.28 -4.78
CA GLY A 87 2.19 -5.61 -5.37
C GLY A 87 2.87 -6.63 -4.47
N GLU A 88 4.07 -7.05 -4.83
CA GLU A 88 4.78 -8.06 -4.11
C GLU A 88 5.18 -7.68 -2.71
N HIS A 89 5.14 -8.64 -1.79
CA HIS A 89 5.46 -8.39 -0.38
C HIS A 89 6.89 -7.90 -0.20
N SER A 90 7.83 -8.52 -0.89
CA SER A 90 9.23 -8.12 -0.73
C SER A 90 9.48 -6.70 -1.19
N LEU A 91 8.82 -6.29 -2.26
CA LEU A 91 8.95 -4.93 -2.74
C LEU A 91 8.31 -3.95 -1.75
N ALA A 92 7.16 -4.33 -1.19
CA ALA A 92 6.49 -3.50 -0.20
C ALA A 92 7.36 -3.31 1.05
N LEU A 93 8.03 -4.36 1.49
CA LEU A 93 8.92 -4.27 2.65
C LEU A 93 10.09 -3.32 2.37
N ARG A 94 10.68 -3.42 1.19
CA ARG A 94 11.80 -2.54 0.85
C ARG A 94 11.34 -1.08 0.73
N LEU A 95 10.15 -0.88 0.18
CA LEU A 95 9.61 0.44 0.04
C LEU A 95 9.27 1.05 1.41
N GLU A 96 8.69 0.24 2.30
CA GLU A 96 8.40 0.68 3.64
C GLU A 96 9.67 1.16 4.33
N TYR A 97 10.73 0.39 4.22
CA TYR A 97 12.00 0.75 4.84
C TYR A 97 12.51 2.08 4.30
N ARG A 98 12.46 2.28 2.99
CA ARG A 98 12.93 3.52 2.39
C ARG A 98 12.07 4.72 2.80
N VAL A 99 10.77 4.54 2.84
CA VAL A 99 9.88 5.63 3.22
C VAL A 99 10.10 6.00 4.68
N LYS A 100 10.36 5.01 5.54
CA LYS A 100 10.62 5.30 6.95
C LYS A 100 11.90 6.11 7.14
N GLN A 101 12.83 6.05 6.19
CA GLN A 101 14.08 6.80 6.27
C GLN A 101 13.93 8.24 5.78
N LEU A 102 12.82 8.58 5.15
CA LEU A 102 12.63 9.94 4.64
C LEU A 102 12.47 10.94 5.77
N THR A 103 12.85 12.18 5.50
CA THR A 103 12.61 13.26 6.45
C THR A 103 11.11 13.53 6.51
N LYS A 104 10.66 14.20 7.53
CA LYS A 104 9.26 14.60 7.65
C LYS A 104 8.83 15.39 6.42
N ARG A 105 9.67 16.29 5.96
CA ARG A 105 9.39 17.09 4.78
C ARG A 105 9.16 16.21 3.56
N ASP A 106 10.01 15.21 3.34
CA ASP A 106 9.89 14.36 2.17
C ASP A 106 8.69 13.41 2.28
N LYS A 107 8.34 12.99 3.49
CA LYS A 107 7.13 12.22 3.67
C LYS A 107 5.91 13.05 3.33
N GLU A 108 5.90 14.33 3.69
CA GLU A 108 4.79 15.22 3.37
C GLU A 108 4.69 15.42 1.85
N ARG A 109 5.81 15.49 1.17
CA ARG A 109 5.80 15.61 -0.28
C ARG A 109 5.24 14.36 -0.93
N LEU A 110 5.56 13.20 -0.35
CA LEU A 110 5.04 11.95 -0.85
C LEU A 110 3.51 11.93 -0.68
N VAL A 111 3.03 12.33 0.47
CA VAL A 111 1.60 12.38 0.75
C VAL A 111 0.90 13.36 -0.20
N ALA A 112 1.58 14.46 -0.54
CA ALA A 112 1.02 15.47 -1.43
C ALA A 112 1.01 15.05 -2.89
N GLY A 113 1.63 13.91 -3.22
CA GLY A 113 1.60 13.42 -4.59
C GLY A 113 2.58 14.11 -5.51
N GLU A 114 3.71 14.54 -4.98
CA GLU A 114 4.69 15.25 -5.79
C GLU A 114 5.72 14.35 -6.48
N GLY A 115 5.38 13.12 -6.74
CA GLY A 115 6.25 12.22 -7.50
C GLY A 115 7.27 11.43 -6.71
N THR A 116 7.44 11.72 -5.43
CA THR A 116 8.41 11.04 -4.60
C THR A 116 8.18 9.53 -4.56
N PHE A 117 6.92 9.14 -4.42
CA PHE A 117 6.58 7.72 -4.33
C PHE A 117 6.95 6.97 -5.60
N GLU A 118 6.59 7.54 -6.73
CA GLU A 118 6.86 6.90 -8.03
C GLU A 118 8.35 6.75 -8.28
N ILE A 119 9.13 7.73 -7.86
CA ILE A 119 10.58 7.67 -8.02
C ILE A 119 11.16 6.56 -7.16
N LEU A 120 10.73 6.46 -5.91
CA LEU A 120 11.22 5.43 -5.03
C LEU A 120 10.83 4.05 -5.53
N LEU A 121 9.60 3.90 -5.97
CA LEU A 121 9.11 2.63 -6.47
C LEU A 121 9.90 2.20 -7.70
N ALA A 122 10.12 3.12 -8.64
CA ALA A 122 10.87 2.82 -9.84
C ALA A 122 12.29 2.39 -9.53
N ARG A 123 12.94 3.08 -8.59
CA ARG A 123 14.30 2.72 -8.21
C ARG A 123 14.38 1.33 -7.62
N LEU A 124 13.41 0.98 -6.79
CA LEU A 124 13.43 -0.34 -6.18
C LEU A 124 13.13 -1.45 -7.18
N LYS A 125 12.33 -1.16 -8.18
CA LYS A 125 12.03 -2.16 -9.19
C LYS A 125 13.22 -2.42 -10.11
N ASP A 126 14.08 -1.42 -10.26
CA ASP A 126 15.24 -1.57 -11.12
C ASP A 126 16.38 -2.29 -10.41
N ASP A 127 16.31 -2.46 -9.14
CA ASP A 127 17.29 -3.21 -8.38
C ASP A 127 16.99 -4.71 -8.50
#